data_b2bae4fdb28dccfebba57ee0ece4d5c2
#
_entry.id   b2bae4fdb28dccfebba57ee0ece4d5c2
#
_cell.length_a   1.000
_cell.length_b   1.000
_cell.length_c   1.000
_cell.angle_alpha   90.00
_cell.angle_beta   90.00
_cell.angle_gamma   90.00
#
_symmetry.space_group_name_H-M   'P 1'
#
loop_
_entity.id
_entity.type
_entity.pdbx_description
1 polymer ?
#
loop_
_entity_poly.entity_id
_entity_poly.type
_entity_poly.pdbx_seq_one_letter_code
_entity_poly.pdbx_strand_id
1 'polypeptide(L)'
;EVFGGSFPKEVKGFFTDEPNCCDFFSVFHEGRPWIPWSIGFTEYFIEKRGYDPQEKLPYLFFDGEGAEKIRHDYWKTVAQRFEESYMKQVYEWCDKRGLRTTGHILYENDLGYQTRVCGAAMPQLRYLHNPGIDLLGAQTDEYLTVKQCASVAHQYERSMTISEAYGCTGWELDFSTQKWLGDWQFALGITRRCQHLALYSITGCRKRDYPPVFNYQNTWWDDNDKMENYFGRLALCLSQGEPVRKVLMIHPISSIWTECRSDRAEDFNHLEMNMGWLDEHITSLNRKGEYYNRIAKALTAGHVDFDFGDEILLEQDGKVEDGMFVAGKCSY
;
A
#
# COMPACT_ATOMS: atom_id res chain seq x y z
N GLU A 1 -18.06 17.32 -15.19
CA GLU A 1 -18.89 18.38 -15.78
C GLU A 1 -18.12 19.70 -15.94
N VAL A 2 -17.28 20.09 -14.97
CA VAL A 2 -16.51 21.36 -15.00
C VAL A 2 -15.65 21.49 -16.28
N PHE A 3 -15.09 20.39 -16.77
CA PHE A 3 -14.24 20.38 -17.96
C PHE A 3 -14.95 19.91 -19.23
N GLY A 4 -16.29 19.85 -19.24
CA GLY A 4 -17.08 19.48 -20.41
C GLY A 4 -16.73 18.11 -21.02
N GLY A 5 -16.23 17.17 -20.22
CA GLY A 5 -15.83 15.82 -20.65
C GLY A 5 -14.40 15.71 -21.21
N SER A 6 -13.65 16.82 -21.29
CA SER A 6 -12.24 16.85 -21.64
C SER A 6 -11.40 17.50 -20.54
N PHE A 7 -10.16 17.03 -20.37
CA PHE A 7 -9.23 17.64 -19.42
C PHE A 7 -8.21 18.50 -20.16
N PRO A 8 -7.74 19.61 -19.54
CA PRO A 8 -6.61 20.36 -20.07
C PRO A 8 -5.41 19.44 -20.28
N LYS A 9 -4.61 19.70 -21.32
CA LYS A 9 -3.40 18.90 -21.62
C LYS A 9 -2.39 18.86 -20.48
N GLU A 10 -2.45 19.83 -19.60
CA GLU A 10 -1.63 19.97 -18.41
C GLU A 10 -1.99 18.95 -17.32
N VAL A 11 -3.24 18.50 -17.25
CA VAL A 11 -3.69 17.47 -16.30
C VAL A 11 -3.28 16.11 -16.84
N LYS A 12 -2.30 15.49 -16.20
CA LYS A 12 -1.75 14.18 -16.61
C LYS A 12 -2.41 13.01 -15.90
N GLY A 13 -3.06 13.25 -14.78
CA GLY A 13 -3.68 12.19 -13.99
C GLY A 13 -4.18 12.67 -12.65
N PHE A 14 -4.48 11.71 -11.80
CA PHE A 14 -4.99 11.92 -10.44
C PHE A 14 -4.16 11.15 -9.44
N PHE A 15 -3.92 11.77 -8.30
CA PHE A 15 -3.37 11.14 -7.12
C PHE A 15 -4.52 10.79 -6.17
N THR A 16 -4.49 9.60 -5.60
CA THR A 16 -5.42 9.17 -4.55
C THR A 16 -4.64 8.88 -3.29
N ASP A 17 -5.07 9.50 -2.21
CA ASP A 17 -4.47 9.43 -0.90
C ASP A 17 -5.27 8.43 -0.04
N GLU A 18 -4.68 7.29 0.26
CA GLU A 18 -5.15 6.26 1.18
C GLU A 18 -6.63 5.83 1.05
N PRO A 19 -7.11 5.47 -0.16
CA PRO A 19 -8.48 4.99 -0.29
C PRO A 19 -8.65 3.69 0.51
N ASN A 20 -9.70 3.63 1.32
CA ASN A 20 -9.92 2.51 2.21
C ASN A 20 -11.42 2.23 2.43
N CYS A 21 -11.75 1.05 2.94
CA CYS A 21 -13.11 0.64 3.28
C CYS A 21 -13.37 0.66 4.80
N CYS A 22 -12.49 1.28 5.55
CA CYS A 22 -12.48 1.33 7.00
C CYS A 22 -12.75 2.74 7.47
N ASP A 23 -13.63 2.91 8.46
CA ASP A 23 -13.85 4.18 9.12
C ASP A 23 -12.93 4.33 10.34
N PHE A 24 -11.65 4.51 10.07
CA PHE A 24 -10.61 4.63 11.09
C PHE A 24 -10.80 5.81 12.04
N PHE A 25 -11.33 6.88 11.51
CA PHE A 25 -11.46 8.15 12.23
C PHE A 25 -12.85 8.35 12.80
N SER A 26 -13.75 7.38 12.64
CA SER A 26 -15.09 7.51 13.17
C SER A 26 -15.12 7.32 14.67
N VAL A 27 -15.46 8.39 15.37
CA VAL A 27 -15.83 8.37 16.79
C VAL A 27 -17.17 7.65 17.04
N PHE A 28 -17.87 7.22 15.97
CA PHE A 28 -19.20 6.63 16.09
C PHE A 28 -19.21 5.15 16.48
N HIS A 29 -18.07 4.46 16.38
CA HIS A 29 -18.03 3.04 16.72
C HIS A 29 -17.97 2.76 18.23
N GLU A 30 -17.62 3.75 19.05
CA GLU A 30 -17.63 3.67 20.53
C GLU A 30 -16.98 2.37 21.06
N GLY A 31 -15.92 1.90 20.45
CA GLY A 31 -15.26 0.62 20.79
C GLY A 31 -16.05 -0.63 20.41
N ARG A 32 -17.11 -0.52 19.61
CA ARG A 32 -17.90 -1.67 19.17
C ARG A 32 -17.21 -2.40 18.03
N PRO A 33 -17.23 -3.73 18.03
CA PRO A 33 -16.78 -4.51 16.89
C PRO A 33 -17.58 -4.19 15.62
N TRP A 34 -16.90 -4.06 14.49
CA TRP A 34 -17.53 -3.79 13.20
C TRP A 34 -16.77 -4.45 12.06
N ILE A 35 -17.43 -4.59 10.93
CA ILE A 35 -16.86 -5.12 9.70
C ILE A 35 -17.29 -4.24 8.52
N PRO A 36 -16.46 -4.04 7.48
CA PRO A 36 -16.87 -3.35 6.26
C PRO A 36 -18.00 -4.11 5.56
N TRP A 37 -19.04 -3.39 5.18
CA TRP A 37 -20.19 -3.94 4.49
C TRP A 37 -20.74 -2.93 3.48
N SER A 38 -21.03 -3.38 2.26
CA SER A 38 -21.59 -2.53 1.21
C SER A 38 -22.94 -3.05 0.72
N ILE A 39 -23.70 -2.17 0.06
CA ILE A 39 -24.94 -2.59 -0.61
C ILE A 39 -24.60 -3.67 -1.64
N GLY A 40 -25.36 -4.77 -1.62
CA GLY A 40 -25.14 -5.91 -2.51
C GLY A 40 -23.94 -6.79 -2.15
N PHE A 41 -23.39 -6.65 -0.95
CA PHE A 41 -22.22 -7.45 -0.53
C PHE A 41 -22.58 -8.94 -0.35
N THR A 42 -23.77 -9.24 0.17
CA THR A 42 -24.23 -10.64 0.33
C THR A 42 -24.31 -11.36 -1.01
N GLU A 43 -24.96 -10.76 -1.99
CA GLU A 43 -25.11 -11.30 -3.33
C GLU A 43 -23.75 -11.50 -4.01
N TYR A 44 -22.87 -10.52 -3.87
CA TYR A 44 -21.50 -10.59 -4.37
C TYR A 44 -20.69 -11.70 -3.69
N PHE A 45 -20.82 -11.84 -2.36
CA PHE A 45 -20.20 -12.94 -1.62
C PHE A 45 -20.68 -14.32 -2.11
N ILE A 46 -22.00 -14.49 -2.27
CA ILE A 46 -22.58 -15.73 -2.79
C ILE A 46 -22.06 -16.05 -4.19
N GLU A 47 -21.98 -15.04 -5.07
CA GLU A 47 -21.41 -15.20 -6.42
C GLU A 47 -19.95 -15.68 -6.37
N LYS A 48 -19.13 -15.08 -5.51
CA LYS A 48 -17.70 -15.38 -5.43
C LYS A 48 -17.36 -16.64 -4.64
N ARG A 49 -18.17 -17.01 -3.65
CA ARG A 49 -17.88 -18.11 -2.69
C ARG A 49 -18.81 -19.31 -2.81
N GLY A 50 -19.95 -19.16 -3.44
CA GLY A 50 -20.91 -20.24 -3.68
C GLY A 50 -21.80 -20.61 -2.49
N TYR A 51 -21.85 -19.80 -1.42
CA TYR A 51 -22.71 -20.00 -0.26
C TYR A 51 -23.13 -18.70 0.40
N ASP A 52 -24.24 -18.72 1.16
CA ASP A 52 -24.72 -17.58 1.93
C ASP A 52 -23.91 -17.43 3.24
N PRO A 53 -23.30 -16.25 3.49
CA PRO A 53 -22.53 -16.03 4.70
C PRO A 53 -23.37 -15.78 5.96
N GLN A 54 -24.66 -15.49 5.87
CA GLN A 54 -25.47 -14.94 6.97
C GLN A 54 -25.39 -15.73 8.27
N GLU A 55 -25.56 -17.05 8.21
CA GLU A 55 -25.50 -17.91 9.40
C GLU A 55 -24.08 -18.01 9.99
N LYS A 56 -23.06 -17.66 9.21
CA LYS A 56 -21.65 -17.76 9.60
C LYS A 56 -21.04 -16.41 10.02
N LEU A 57 -21.75 -15.30 9.84
CA LEU A 57 -21.27 -13.97 10.23
C LEU A 57 -20.81 -13.88 11.70
N PRO A 58 -21.41 -14.57 12.68
CA PRO A 58 -20.91 -14.55 14.04
C PRO A 58 -19.44 -15.00 14.17
N TYR A 59 -18.95 -15.87 13.28
CA TYR A 59 -17.57 -16.34 13.30
C TYR A 59 -16.56 -15.29 12.81
N LEU A 60 -17.00 -14.18 12.29
CA LEU A 60 -16.13 -13.01 12.05
C LEU A 60 -15.77 -12.29 13.35
N PHE A 61 -16.51 -12.58 14.44
CA PHE A 61 -16.34 -11.98 15.76
C PHE A 61 -15.91 -12.99 16.82
N PHE A 62 -16.33 -14.24 16.69
CA PHE A 62 -16.11 -15.29 17.70
C PHE A 62 -15.44 -16.51 17.06
N ASP A 63 -14.69 -17.24 17.87
CA ASP A 63 -14.12 -18.52 17.46
C ASP A 63 -15.18 -19.63 17.43
N GLY A 64 -14.95 -20.61 16.55
CA GLY A 64 -15.82 -21.77 16.42
C GLY A 64 -15.38 -22.65 15.25
N GLU A 65 -16.04 -23.78 15.06
CA GLU A 65 -15.75 -24.70 13.98
C GLU A 65 -16.02 -24.06 12.61
N GLY A 66 -14.99 -24.01 11.76
CA GLY A 66 -15.07 -23.38 10.43
C GLY A 66 -14.91 -21.87 10.43
N ALA A 67 -14.58 -21.24 11.56
CA ALA A 67 -14.34 -19.80 11.66
C ALA A 67 -13.24 -19.32 10.71
N GLU A 68 -12.14 -20.06 10.60
CA GLU A 68 -11.02 -19.73 9.71
C GLU A 68 -11.47 -19.61 8.25
N LYS A 69 -12.30 -20.54 7.80
CA LYS A 69 -12.80 -20.52 6.41
C LYS A 69 -13.67 -19.31 6.13
N ILE A 70 -14.63 -18.99 6.98
CA ILE A 70 -15.50 -17.82 6.74
C ILE A 70 -14.74 -16.51 6.83
N ARG A 71 -13.75 -16.39 7.75
CA ARG A 71 -12.86 -15.22 7.83
C ARG A 71 -12.05 -15.04 6.57
N HIS A 72 -11.41 -16.10 6.10
CA HIS A 72 -10.68 -16.10 4.83
C HIS A 72 -11.59 -15.65 3.69
N ASP A 73 -12.74 -16.31 3.50
CA ASP A 73 -13.67 -16.01 2.42
C ASP A 73 -14.23 -14.59 2.49
N TYR A 74 -14.49 -14.11 3.70
CA TYR A 74 -14.99 -12.76 3.94
C TYR A 74 -13.94 -11.71 3.54
N TRP A 75 -12.73 -11.78 4.08
CA TRP A 75 -11.70 -10.78 3.80
C TRP A 75 -11.21 -10.84 2.35
N LYS A 76 -11.14 -12.02 1.76
CA LYS A 76 -10.89 -12.16 0.32
C LYS A 76 -12.00 -11.49 -0.51
N THR A 77 -13.26 -11.60 -0.07
CA THR A 77 -14.37 -10.93 -0.75
C THR A 77 -14.30 -9.42 -0.58
N VAL A 78 -13.93 -8.93 0.60
CA VAL A 78 -13.70 -7.49 0.83
C VAL A 78 -12.63 -6.96 -0.11
N ALA A 79 -11.47 -7.64 -0.19
CA ALA A 79 -10.39 -7.24 -1.07
C ALA A 79 -10.83 -7.16 -2.54
N GLN A 80 -11.52 -8.19 -3.04
CA GLN A 80 -12.03 -8.24 -4.40
C GLN A 80 -13.13 -7.21 -4.66
N ARG A 81 -14.01 -6.98 -3.67
CA ARG A 81 -15.07 -5.97 -3.80
C ARG A 81 -14.49 -4.55 -3.87
N PHE A 82 -13.48 -4.25 -3.05
CA PHE A 82 -12.81 -2.97 -3.08
C PHE A 82 -12.04 -2.75 -4.40
N GLU A 83 -11.33 -3.78 -4.85
CA GLU A 83 -10.67 -3.81 -6.16
C GLU A 83 -11.65 -3.46 -7.29
N GLU A 84 -12.75 -4.22 -7.41
CA GLU A 84 -13.71 -4.09 -8.51
C GLU A 84 -14.56 -2.83 -8.43
N SER A 85 -14.94 -2.40 -7.22
CA SER A 85 -15.88 -1.29 -7.03
C SER A 85 -15.21 0.08 -7.00
N TYR A 86 -13.91 0.15 -6.70
CA TYR A 86 -13.21 1.42 -6.59
C TYR A 86 -11.96 1.46 -7.49
N MET A 87 -10.92 0.71 -7.16
CA MET A 87 -9.61 0.85 -7.80
C MET A 87 -9.67 0.62 -9.32
N LYS A 88 -10.29 -0.48 -9.73
CA LYS A 88 -10.44 -0.83 -11.15
C LYS A 88 -11.28 0.21 -11.90
N GLN A 89 -12.38 0.68 -11.32
CA GLN A 89 -13.25 1.66 -11.98
C GLN A 89 -12.53 3.00 -12.20
N VAL A 90 -11.79 3.47 -11.19
CA VAL A 90 -11.00 4.71 -11.31
C VAL A 90 -9.89 4.54 -12.36
N TYR A 91 -9.17 3.42 -12.31
CA TYR A 91 -8.13 3.08 -13.28
C TYR A 91 -8.69 3.09 -14.71
N GLU A 92 -9.73 2.32 -14.99
CA GLU A 92 -10.32 2.21 -16.32
C GLU A 92 -10.92 3.53 -16.82
N TRP A 93 -11.50 4.32 -15.92
CA TRP A 93 -12.03 5.62 -16.27
C TRP A 93 -10.94 6.59 -16.69
N CYS A 94 -9.80 6.58 -16.00
CA CYS A 94 -8.64 7.39 -16.33
C CYS A 94 -7.98 6.91 -17.63
N ASP A 95 -7.74 5.61 -17.74
CA ASP A 95 -7.09 4.98 -18.90
C ASP A 95 -7.82 5.33 -20.21
N LYS A 96 -9.16 5.16 -20.24
CA LYS A 96 -10.02 5.54 -21.38
C LYS A 96 -9.91 7.02 -21.78
N ARG A 97 -9.34 7.88 -20.94
CA ARG A 97 -9.17 9.33 -21.18
C ARG A 97 -7.72 9.74 -21.37
N GLY A 98 -6.80 8.78 -21.43
CA GLY A 98 -5.36 9.04 -21.50
C GLY A 98 -4.80 9.72 -20.24
N LEU A 99 -5.48 9.57 -19.12
CA LEU A 99 -5.06 10.04 -17.80
C LEU A 99 -4.42 8.89 -17.02
N ARG A 100 -3.52 9.24 -16.11
CA ARG A 100 -2.87 8.24 -15.24
C ARG A 100 -3.39 8.35 -13.81
N THR A 101 -3.42 7.23 -13.11
CA THR A 101 -3.70 7.18 -11.67
C THR A 101 -2.41 6.88 -10.93
N THR A 102 -2.22 7.52 -9.79
CA THR A 102 -1.15 7.25 -8.83
C THR A 102 -1.68 7.43 -7.41
N GLY A 103 -0.95 7.00 -6.43
CA GLY A 103 -1.29 7.08 -5.03
C GLY A 103 -0.79 5.85 -4.29
N HIS A 104 -1.27 5.67 -3.09
CA HIS A 104 -0.89 4.59 -2.18
C HIS A 104 -2.09 4.10 -1.38
N ILE A 105 -1.90 3.01 -0.65
CA ILE A 105 -2.92 2.38 0.20
C ILE A 105 -2.57 2.68 1.66
N LEU A 106 -3.58 2.71 2.52
CA LEU A 106 -3.39 2.91 3.94
C LEU A 106 -2.78 1.64 4.59
N TYR A 107 -1.82 1.81 5.50
CA TYR A 107 -1.22 0.74 6.30
C TYR A 107 -0.61 -0.43 5.51
N GLU A 108 0.15 -0.15 4.48
CA GLU A 108 0.81 -1.19 3.69
C GLU A 108 1.86 -2.01 4.47
N ASN A 109 2.40 -1.43 5.53
CA ASN A 109 3.45 -2.03 6.36
C ASN A 109 2.96 -3.17 7.25
N ASP A 110 1.67 -3.26 7.53
CA ASP A 110 1.09 -4.19 8.47
C ASP A 110 -0.02 -5.05 7.86
N LEU A 111 0.15 -6.37 7.88
CA LEU A 111 -0.77 -7.30 7.23
C LEU A 111 -2.14 -7.37 7.92
N GLY A 112 -2.20 -7.15 9.23
CA GLY A 112 -3.45 -7.12 9.99
C GLY A 112 -4.25 -5.86 9.66
N TYR A 113 -3.60 -4.70 9.72
CA TYR A 113 -4.24 -3.43 9.37
C TYR A 113 -4.60 -3.36 7.88
N GLN A 114 -3.70 -3.80 7.01
CA GLN A 114 -3.96 -3.91 5.57
C GLN A 114 -5.24 -4.72 5.28
N THR A 115 -5.42 -5.84 5.99
CA THR A 115 -6.65 -6.64 5.90
C THR A 115 -7.89 -5.80 6.23
N ARG A 116 -7.84 -4.99 7.28
CA ARG A 116 -8.96 -4.16 7.73
C ARG A 116 -9.29 -3.00 6.79
N VAL A 117 -8.29 -2.38 6.20
CA VAL A 117 -8.49 -1.17 5.38
C VAL A 117 -8.83 -1.45 3.93
N CYS A 118 -8.34 -2.54 3.36
CA CYS A 118 -8.57 -2.86 1.94
C CYS A 118 -8.58 -4.36 1.61
N GLY A 119 -8.49 -5.23 2.62
CA GLY A 119 -8.38 -6.67 2.45
C GLY A 119 -6.98 -7.14 2.06
N ALA A 120 -6.37 -6.54 1.05
CA ALA A 120 -5.01 -6.78 0.59
C ALA A 120 -4.53 -5.59 -0.25
N ALA A 121 -3.29 -5.13 -0.09
CA ALA A 121 -2.76 -3.97 -0.81
C ALA A 121 -2.36 -4.29 -2.26
N MET A 122 -1.66 -5.39 -2.50
CA MET A 122 -1.10 -5.69 -3.82
C MET A 122 -2.16 -5.77 -4.94
N PRO A 123 -3.34 -6.40 -4.77
CA PRO A 123 -4.40 -6.36 -5.76
C PRO A 123 -4.89 -4.95 -6.08
N GLN A 124 -4.88 -4.06 -5.10
CA GLN A 124 -5.28 -2.67 -5.29
C GLN A 124 -4.23 -1.88 -6.07
N LEU A 125 -2.95 -2.04 -5.72
CA LEU A 125 -1.82 -1.38 -6.38
C LEU A 125 -1.73 -1.71 -7.88
N ARG A 126 -2.20 -2.89 -8.30
CA ARG A 126 -2.29 -3.28 -9.71
C ARG A 126 -3.07 -2.29 -10.56
N TYR A 127 -4.11 -1.67 -9.98
CA TYR A 127 -4.96 -0.69 -10.65
C TYR A 127 -4.48 0.76 -10.48
N LEU A 128 -3.20 0.95 -10.27
CA LEU A 128 -2.55 2.24 -10.42
C LEU A 128 -1.62 2.19 -11.64
N HIS A 129 -1.67 3.23 -12.49
CA HIS A 129 -0.72 3.37 -13.59
C HIS A 129 0.71 3.56 -13.08
N ASN A 130 0.82 4.26 -11.96
CA ASN A 130 2.05 4.45 -11.21
C ASN A 130 1.75 4.07 -9.75
N PRO A 131 1.95 2.81 -9.36
CA PRO A 131 1.72 2.41 -7.98
C PRO A 131 2.66 3.16 -7.04
N GLY A 132 2.17 3.45 -5.85
CA GLY A 132 2.92 4.23 -4.87
C GLY A 132 2.85 3.66 -3.48
N ILE A 133 3.61 4.28 -2.60
CA ILE A 133 3.65 4.04 -1.16
C ILE A 133 3.61 5.36 -0.41
N ASP A 134 3.18 5.34 0.84
CA ASP A 134 3.47 6.35 1.84
C ASP A 134 4.40 5.75 2.92
N LEU A 135 5.48 6.45 3.20
CA LEU A 135 6.44 6.01 4.20
C LEU A 135 6.79 7.17 5.12
N LEU A 136 6.17 7.15 6.29
CA LEU A 136 6.27 8.21 7.29
C LEU A 136 7.50 8.06 8.19
N GLY A 137 8.01 9.20 8.64
CA GLY A 137 9.13 9.27 9.57
C GLY A 137 10.49 9.00 8.94
N ALA A 138 11.54 9.20 9.73
CA ALA A 138 12.91 8.93 9.33
C ALA A 138 13.30 7.47 9.67
N GLN A 139 12.82 6.51 8.89
CA GLN A 139 13.05 5.08 9.13
C GLN A 139 13.24 4.31 7.81
N THR A 140 13.87 3.14 7.89
CA THR A 140 14.14 2.24 6.76
C THR A 140 13.79 0.79 7.11
N ASP A 141 12.75 0.60 7.90
CA ASP A 141 12.37 -0.71 8.44
C ASP A 141 11.17 -1.34 7.73
N GLU A 142 10.43 -0.59 6.91
CA GLU A 142 9.22 -1.04 6.24
C GLU A 142 9.48 -1.67 4.85
N TYR A 143 10.19 -2.79 4.83
CA TYR A 143 10.47 -3.52 3.57
C TYR A 143 9.20 -4.04 2.89
N LEU A 144 8.16 -4.41 3.67
CA LEU A 144 6.88 -4.85 3.12
C LEU A 144 6.26 -3.76 2.25
N THR A 145 6.12 -2.54 2.78
CA THR A 145 5.55 -1.39 2.08
C THR A 145 6.20 -1.22 0.70
N VAL A 146 7.52 -1.09 0.67
CA VAL A 146 8.26 -0.83 -0.56
C VAL A 146 8.20 -2.00 -1.54
N LYS A 147 8.41 -3.23 -1.04
CA LYS A 147 8.48 -4.42 -1.90
C LYS A 147 7.14 -4.87 -2.46
N GLN A 148 6.02 -4.66 -1.77
CA GLN A 148 4.68 -4.88 -2.33
C GLN A 148 4.48 -4.02 -3.59
N CYS A 149 4.74 -2.72 -3.47
CA CYS A 149 4.62 -1.78 -4.58
C CYS A 149 5.58 -2.12 -5.74
N ALA A 150 6.86 -2.33 -5.44
CA ALA A 150 7.87 -2.68 -6.44
C ALA A 150 7.60 -4.00 -7.16
N SER A 151 7.04 -4.99 -6.45
CA SER A 151 6.67 -6.28 -7.02
C SER A 151 5.52 -6.16 -8.00
N VAL A 152 4.45 -5.44 -7.62
CA VAL A 152 3.32 -5.19 -8.52
C VAL A 152 3.78 -4.38 -9.74
N ALA A 153 4.60 -3.37 -9.54
CA ALA A 153 5.12 -2.57 -10.65
C ALA A 153 5.91 -3.44 -11.65
N HIS A 154 6.76 -4.33 -11.16
CA HIS A 154 7.54 -5.25 -11.98
C HIS A 154 6.62 -6.25 -12.71
N GLN A 155 5.75 -6.95 -12.00
CA GLN A 155 4.87 -7.98 -12.56
C GLN A 155 3.87 -7.44 -13.59
N TYR A 156 3.47 -6.17 -13.47
CA TYR A 156 2.52 -5.51 -14.38
C TYR A 156 3.16 -4.44 -15.27
N GLU A 157 4.48 -4.45 -15.43
CA GLU A 157 5.24 -3.55 -16.32
C GLU A 157 4.92 -2.07 -16.10
N ARG A 158 4.81 -1.65 -14.83
CA ARG A 158 4.58 -0.25 -14.51
C ARG A 158 5.90 0.52 -14.61
N SER A 159 5.91 1.54 -15.45
CA SER A 159 7.13 2.32 -15.75
C SER A 159 7.61 3.22 -14.62
N MET A 160 6.82 3.38 -13.57
CA MET A 160 7.12 4.29 -12.47
C MET A 160 6.48 3.78 -11.18
N THR A 161 7.23 3.86 -10.12
CA THR A 161 6.76 3.73 -8.74
C THR A 161 7.00 5.05 -8.02
N ILE A 162 6.07 5.46 -7.17
CA ILE A 162 6.16 6.73 -6.45
C ILE A 162 6.19 6.49 -4.95
N SER A 163 6.89 7.32 -4.21
CA SER A 163 6.78 7.37 -2.75
C SER A 163 6.32 8.76 -2.33
N GLU A 164 5.25 8.84 -1.56
CA GLU A 164 5.02 9.98 -0.70
C GLU A 164 6.06 9.90 0.39
N ALA A 165 6.98 10.85 0.41
CA ALA A 165 8.21 10.71 1.16
C ALA A 165 8.43 11.87 2.12
N TYR A 166 9.04 11.56 3.26
CA TYR A 166 9.49 12.51 4.27
C TYR A 166 8.40 13.11 5.16
N GLY A 167 7.15 12.76 5.00
CA GLY A 167 6.09 13.13 5.93
C GLY A 167 6.47 12.74 7.35
N CYS A 168 6.20 13.59 8.33
CA CYS A 168 6.50 13.34 9.76
C CYS A 168 7.99 13.19 10.13
N THR A 169 8.92 13.52 9.25
CA THR A 169 10.36 13.50 9.58
C THR A 169 10.81 14.71 10.39
N GLY A 170 9.96 15.72 10.55
CA GLY A 170 10.26 16.91 11.35
C GLY A 170 10.95 18.03 10.56
N TRP A 171 11.01 19.22 11.18
CA TRP A 171 11.68 20.40 10.62
C TRP A 171 13.21 20.27 10.56
N GLU A 172 13.77 19.33 11.32
CA GLU A 172 15.19 18.99 11.39
C GLU A 172 15.67 18.11 10.23
N LEU A 173 14.80 17.70 9.32
CA LEU A 173 15.18 16.92 8.15
C LEU A 173 16.29 17.63 7.36
N ASP A 174 17.42 16.99 7.23
CA ASP A 174 18.57 17.46 6.48
C ASP A 174 18.81 16.68 5.17
N PHE A 175 19.74 17.11 4.34
CA PHE A 175 20.06 16.41 3.08
C PHE A 175 20.65 15.02 3.28
N SER A 176 21.34 14.79 4.39
CA SER A 176 21.89 13.48 4.74
C SER A 176 20.77 12.48 4.96
N THR A 177 19.77 12.86 5.74
CA THR A 177 18.58 12.05 6.02
C THR A 177 17.71 11.86 4.78
N GLN A 178 17.50 12.93 3.99
CA GLN A 178 16.78 12.81 2.71
C GLN A 178 17.46 11.81 1.77
N LYS A 179 18.78 11.87 1.68
CA LYS A 179 19.57 10.97 0.84
C LYS A 179 19.48 9.53 1.35
N TRP A 180 19.67 9.31 2.63
CA TRP A 180 19.59 7.99 3.25
C TRP A 180 18.25 7.29 3.00
N LEU A 181 17.15 7.99 3.29
CA LEU A 181 15.80 7.47 3.06
C LEU A 181 15.51 7.22 1.58
N GLY A 182 15.84 8.19 0.74
CA GLY A 182 15.59 8.07 -0.69
C GLY A 182 16.44 6.99 -1.35
N ASP A 183 17.73 6.86 -1.02
CA ASP A 183 18.61 5.81 -1.56
C ASP A 183 18.09 4.42 -1.22
N TRP A 184 17.63 4.22 0.02
CA TRP A 184 17.07 2.96 0.44
C TRP A 184 15.78 2.61 -0.33
N GLN A 185 14.87 3.55 -0.49
CA GLN A 185 13.64 3.35 -1.27
C GLN A 185 13.96 3.04 -2.75
N PHE A 186 14.88 3.79 -3.35
CA PHE A 186 15.28 3.58 -4.74
C PHE A 186 15.99 2.23 -4.94
N ALA A 187 16.82 1.81 -3.98
CA ALA A 187 17.45 0.49 -4.02
C ALA A 187 16.42 -0.66 -3.96
N LEU A 188 15.27 -0.44 -3.34
CA LEU A 188 14.19 -1.43 -3.24
C LEU A 188 13.18 -1.38 -4.39
N GLY A 189 13.28 -0.40 -5.30
CA GLY A 189 12.48 -0.34 -6.51
C GLY A 189 11.52 0.84 -6.61
N ILE A 190 11.64 1.86 -5.76
CA ILE A 190 10.99 3.15 -5.98
C ILE A 190 11.80 3.93 -7.01
N THR A 191 11.10 4.64 -7.89
CA THR A 191 11.75 5.40 -8.98
C THR A 191 11.44 6.89 -8.93
N ARG A 192 10.52 7.32 -8.06
CA ARG A 192 10.15 8.73 -7.93
C ARG A 192 9.74 9.06 -6.50
N ARG A 193 10.23 10.22 -6.04
CA ARG A 193 9.79 10.82 -4.78
C ARG A 193 8.67 11.84 -5.05
N CYS A 194 7.67 11.86 -4.19
CA CYS A 194 6.69 12.91 -4.03
C CYS A 194 6.87 13.43 -2.60
N GLN A 195 7.55 14.54 -2.46
CA GLN A 195 7.89 15.02 -1.11
C GLN A 195 6.66 15.55 -0.39
N HIS A 196 6.40 15.05 0.78
CA HIS A 196 5.40 15.57 1.69
C HIS A 196 6.03 16.66 2.57
N LEU A 197 5.62 17.93 2.44
CA LEU A 197 4.87 18.47 1.29
C LEU A 197 5.28 19.94 1.06
N ALA A 198 4.80 20.51 -0.02
CA ALA A 198 4.98 21.95 -0.31
C ALA A 198 3.73 22.73 0.11
N LEU A 199 3.81 23.50 1.17
CA LEU A 199 2.70 24.31 1.67
C LEU A 199 2.67 25.70 1.03
N TYR A 200 1.49 26.14 0.63
CA TYR A 200 1.28 27.53 0.22
C TYR A 200 1.56 28.51 1.38
N SER A 201 1.20 28.14 2.59
CA SER A 201 1.39 28.92 3.81
C SER A 201 1.56 28.03 5.02
N ILE A 202 2.44 28.40 5.94
CA ILE A 202 2.62 27.71 7.24
C ILE A 202 1.73 28.29 8.35
N THR A 203 0.71 29.07 8.01
CA THR A 203 -0.20 29.69 8.97
C THR A 203 -1.03 28.63 9.73
N GLY A 204 -1.21 28.83 11.02
CA GLY A 204 -2.00 27.93 11.88
C GLY A 204 -1.31 26.60 12.15
N CYS A 205 -2.04 25.49 12.05
CA CYS A 205 -1.55 24.14 12.34
C CYS A 205 -0.57 23.61 11.31
N ARG A 206 -0.58 24.12 10.07
CA ARG A 206 0.22 23.62 8.95
C ARG A 206 1.70 23.43 9.26
N LYS A 207 2.30 24.30 10.08
CA LYS A 207 3.70 24.18 10.51
C LYS A 207 3.98 23.01 11.44
N ARG A 208 2.94 22.36 11.97
CA ARG A 208 3.00 21.22 12.90
C ARG A 208 2.47 19.94 12.28
N ASP A 209 1.64 20.08 11.23
CA ASP A 209 0.99 18.94 10.61
C ASP A 209 1.95 18.31 9.61
N TYR A 210 2.55 17.20 10.02
CA TYR A 210 3.41 16.32 9.22
C TYR A 210 4.62 17.01 8.53
N PRO A 211 5.43 17.85 9.26
CA PRO A 211 6.60 18.49 8.67
C PRO A 211 7.61 17.45 8.14
N PRO A 212 8.53 17.85 7.25
CA PRO A 212 8.92 19.22 6.93
C PRO A 212 8.12 19.85 5.80
N VAL A 213 8.46 21.09 5.47
CA VAL A 213 7.95 21.77 4.28
C VAL A 213 9.05 21.84 3.23
N PHE A 214 8.77 21.41 2.02
CA PHE A 214 9.66 21.50 0.85
C PHE A 214 9.36 22.79 0.08
N ASN A 215 9.75 23.91 0.65
CA ASN A 215 9.55 25.23 0.10
C ASN A 215 10.48 26.26 0.80
N TYR A 216 10.41 27.53 0.36
CA TYR A 216 11.22 28.63 0.89
C TYR A 216 11.13 28.84 2.42
N GLN A 217 10.17 28.23 3.09
CA GLN A 217 10.07 28.26 4.55
C GLN A 217 11.11 27.36 5.24
N ASN A 218 11.78 26.49 4.51
CA ASN A 218 12.82 25.63 5.07
C ASN A 218 14.21 26.23 4.82
N THR A 219 15.12 26.07 5.78
CA THR A 219 16.44 26.71 5.77
C THR A 219 17.37 26.20 4.66
N TRP A 220 17.19 24.98 4.18
CA TRP A 220 18.01 24.37 3.12
C TRP A 220 17.40 24.53 1.70
N TRP A 221 16.29 25.24 1.57
CA TRP A 221 15.56 25.32 0.29
C TRP A 221 16.38 25.84 -0.88
N ASP A 222 17.23 26.84 -0.65
CA ASP A 222 18.06 27.43 -1.70
C ASP A 222 19.09 26.45 -2.30
N ASP A 223 19.40 25.37 -1.59
CA ASP A 223 20.30 24.30 -2.02
C ASP A 223 19.56 23.02 -2.45
N ASN A 224 18.23 23.00 -2.44
CA ASN A 224 17.43 21.79 -2.70
C ASN A 224 17.63 21.24 -4.12
N ASP A 225 17.99 22.07 -5.08
CA ASP A 225 18.31 21.67 -6.45
C ASP A 225 19.39 20.59 -6.52
N LYS A 226 20.34 20.58 -5.60
CA LYS A 226 21.41 19.57 -5.51
C LYS A 226 20.81 18.18 -5.24
N MET A 227 19.83 18.12 -4.34
CA MET A 227 19.14 16.88 -4.00
C MET A 227 18.22 16.42 -5.14
N GLU A 228 17.47 17.34 -5.75
CA GLU A 228 16.60 17.03 -6.88
C GLU A 228 17.41 16.56 -8.11
N ASN A 229 18.54 17.18 -8.39
CA ASN A 229 19.46 16.74 -9.44
C ASN A 229 20.05 15.35 -9.18
N TYR A 230 20.39 15.05 -7.92
CA TYR A 230 20.87 13.72 -7.53
C TYR A 230 19.80 12.64 -7.80
N PHE A 231 18.61 12.81 -7.24
CA PHE A 231 17.53 11.82 -7.39
C PHE A 231 16.96 11.79 -8.80
N GLY A 232 16.97 12.91 -9.53
CA GLY A 232 16.59 12.94 -10.94
C GLY A 232 17.50 12.05 -11.80
N ARG A 233 18.80 12.07 -11.57
CA ARG A 233 19.76 11.18 -12.25
C ARG A 233 19.59 9.72 -11.82
N LEU A 234 19.39 9.48 -10.53
CA LEU A 234 19.16 8.13 -10.01
C LEU A 234 17.86 7.53 -10.60
N ALA A 235 16.78 8.32 -10.61
CA ALA A 235 15.53 7.94 -11.23
C ALA A 235 15.69 7.57 -12.71
N LEU A 236 16.44 8.40 -13.47
CA LEU A 236 16.72 8.11 -14.88
C LEU A 236 17.46 6.78 -15.05
N CYS A 237 18.48 6.53 -14.25
CA CYS A 237 19.25 5.28 -14.32
C CYS A 237 18.39 4.05 -13.98
N LEU A 238 17.63 4.13 -12.88
CA LEU A 238 16.87 2.99 -12.35
C LEU A 238 15.52 2.74 -13.07
N SER A 239 15.05 3.71 -13.86
CA SER A 239 13.85 3.52 -14.69
C SER A 239 14.15 2.90 -16.06
N GLN A 240 15.40 2.55 -16.35
CA GLN A 240 15.82 1.93 -17.60
C GLN A 240 16.25 0.47 -17.35
N GLY A 241 15.96 -0.38 -18.34
CA GLY A 241 16.25 -1.80 -18.25
C GLY A 241 15.22 -2.57 -17.42
N GLU A 242 15.52 -3.84 -17.21
CA GLU A 242 14.65 -4.77 -16.48
C GLU A 242 15.33 -5.20 -15.18
N PRO A 243 14.62 -5.20 -14.04
CA PRO A 243 15.17 -5.71 -12.80
C PRO A 243 15.36 -7.22 -12.88
N VAL A 244 16.49 -7.72 -12.40
CA VAL A 244 16.80 -9.16 -12.37
C VAL A 244 16.39 -9.74 -11.03
N ARG A 245 15.21 -10.32 -10.96
CA ARG A 245 14.65 -10.95 -9.76
C ARG A 245 14.27 -12.39 -10.09
N LYS A 246 14.86 -13.35 -9.39
CA LYS A 246 14.65 -14.79 -9.61
C LYS A 246 13.94 -15.48 -8.45
N VAL A 247 13.62 -14.75 -7.41
CA VAL A 247 12.96 -15.25 -6.21
C VAL A 247 11.57 -14.64 -6.13
N LEU A 248 10.56 -15.50 -6.08
CA LEU A 248 9.20 -15.12 -5.75
C LEU A 248 8.92 -15.55 -4.30
N MET A 249 8.68 -14.60 -3.44
CA MET A 249 8.32 -14.86 -2.05
C MET A 249 6.79 -14.75 -1.91
N ILE A 250 6.13 -15.84 -1.56
CA ILE A 250 4.66 -15.84 -1.43
C ILE A 250 4.25 -14.90 -0.30
N HIS A 251 3.35 -13.97 -0.62
CA HIS A 251 2.82 -13.00 0.33
C HIS A 251 1.69 -13.64 1.17
N PRO A 252 1.79 -13.69 2.51
CA PRO A 252 0.94 -14.56 3.33
C PRO A 252 -0.39 -13.94 3.76
N ILE A 253 -0.97 -13.06 2.97
CA ILE A 253 -2.17 -12.31 3.37
C ILE A 253 -3.36 -13.23 3.68
N SER A 254 -3.51 -14.33 2.96
CA SER A 254 -4.57 -15.32 3.22
C SER A 254 -4.46 -15.96 4.61
N SER A 255 -3.22 -16.18 5.09
CA SER A 255 -3.01 -16.68 6.46
C SER A 255 -3.45 -15.66 7.51
N ILE A 256 -3.30 -14.39 7.23
CA ILE A 256 -3.79 -13.33 8.11
C ILE A 256 -5.33 -13.31 8.12
N TRP A 257 -5.96 -13.45 6.97
CA TRP A 257 -7.42 -13.46 6.88
C TRP A 257 -8.07 -14.54 7.73
N THR A 258 -7.49 -15.75 7.81
CA THR A 258 -8.05 -16.85 8.62
C THR A 258 -8.16 -16.52 10.11
N GLU A 259 -7.30 -15.64 10.59
CA GLU A 259 -7.21 -15.27 12.02
C GLU A 259 -7.79 -13.88 12.31
N CYS A 260 -8.05 -13.06 11.27
CA CYS A 260 -8.50 -11.68 11.45
C CYS A 260 -9.96 -11.63 11.94
N ARG A 261 -10.12 -11.34 13.23
CA ARG A 261 -11.42 -11.15 13.90
C ARG A 261 -11.74 -9.67 14.10
N SER A 262 -13.01 -9.37 14.21
CA SER A 262 -13.52 -8.02 14.47
C SER A 262 -13.95 -7.77 15.92
N ASP A 263 -13.77 -8.74 16.81
CA ASP A 263 -14.09 -8.62 18.22
C ASP A 263 -13.08 -7.78 19.03
N ARG A 264 -11.91 -7.51 18.45
CA ARG A 264 -10.82 -6.79 19.08
C ARG A 264 -10.81 -5.31 18.69
N ALA A 265 -11.93 -4.63 18.93
CA ALA A 265 -12.01 -3.18 18.72
C ALA A 265 -10.99 -2.40 19.59
N GLU A 266 -10.57 -2.96 20.72
CA GLU A 266 -9.56 -2.37 21.60
C GLU A 266 -8.20 -2.24 20.90
N ASP A 267 -7.86 -3.16 20.03
CA ASP A 267 -6.61 -3.13 19.26
C ASP A 267 -6.57 -1.97 18.24
N PHE A 268 -7.73 -1.38 17.94
CA PHE A 268 -7.87 -0.23 17.05
C PHE A 268 -8.13 1.11 17.76
N ASN A 269 -8.52 1.09 19.03
CA ASN A 269 -8.77 2.31 19.80
C ASN A 269 -7.47 3.06 20.19
N HIS A 270 -6.32 2.42 20.02
CA HIS A 270 -5.01 2.99 20.25
C HIS A 270 -4.29 3.43 18.98
N LEU A 271 -5.04 3.62 17.89
CA LEU A 271 -4.57 4.33 16.72
C LEU A 271 -4.41 5.83 17.03
N GLU A 272 -3.56 6.14 17.96
CA GLU A 272 -2.71 7.30 17.79
C GLU A 272 -1.99 7.07 16.49
N MET A 273 -2.03 8.06 15.59
CA MET A 273 -1.34 7.96 14.29
C MET A 273 0.11 7.59 14.55
N ASN A 274 0.37 6.30 14.45
CA ASN A 274 1.64 5.71 14.83
C ASN A 274 2.54 5.84 13.61
N MET A 275 3.18 6.98 13.53
CA MET A 275 4.09 7.41 12.49
C MET A 275 5.34 6.53 12.39
N GLY A 276 5.13 5.24 12.03
CA GLY A 276 6.20 4.25 11.93
C GLY A 276 6.60 3.59 13.25
N TRP A 277 5.85 3.81 14.34
CA TRP A 277 6.07 3.14 15.62
C TRP A 277 5.16 1.93 15.72
N LEU A 278 5.74 0.75 15.79
CA LEU A 278 5.00 -0.46 16.12
C LEU A 278 4.53 -0.35 17.56
N ASP A 279 3.21 -0.30 17.77
CA ASP A 279 2.64 -0.36 19.11
C ASP A 279 2.97 -1.73 19.73
N GLU A 280 3.51 -1.75 20.95
CA GLU A 280 3.86 -2.99 21.65
C GLU A 280 2.63 -3.88 21.95
N HIS A 281 1.43 -3.33 21.86
CA HIS A 281 0.14 -4.04 22.06
C HIS A 281 -0.37 -4.75 20.81
N ILE A 282 0.42 -4.77 19.74
CA ILE A 282 0.05 -5.36 18.47
C ILE A 282 -0.12 -6.89 18.57
N THR A 283 -1.21 -7.35 18.00
CA THR A 283 -1.72 -8.71 17.98
C THR A 283 -0.75 -9.74 17.37
N SER A 284 -1.07 -11.03 17.50
CA SER A 284 -0.33 -12.10 16.83
C SER A 284 -0.25 -11.93 15.30
N LEU A 285 -1.21 -11.21 14.69
CA LEU A 285 -1.25 -10.91 13.27
C LEU A 285 -0.11 -9.98 12.85
N ASN A 286 0.10 -8.91 13.60
CA ASN A 286 1.18 -7.97 13.34
C ASN A 286 2.55 -8.64 13.50
N ARG A 287 2.71 -9.51 14.48
CA ARG A 287 3.93 -10.32 14.62
C ARG A 287 4.24 -11.17 13.38
N LYS A 288 3.22 -11.70 12.72
CA LYS A 288 3.42 -12.41 11.44
C LYS A 288 3.93 -11.48 10.35
N GLY A 289 3.35 -10.29 10.24
CA GLY A 289 3.85 -9.25 9.34
C GLY A 289 5.30 -8.86 9.63
N GLU A 290 5.67 -8.69 10.91
CA GLU A 290 7.05 -8.43 11.31
C GLU A 290 8.02 -9.56 10.89
N TYR A 291 7.65 -10.83 11.07
CA TYR A 291 8.49 -11.94 10.61
C TYR A 291 8.73 -11.87 9.11
N TYR A 292 7.69 -11.56 8.36
CA TYR A 292 7.78 -11.41 6.91
C TYR A 292 8.68 -10.25 6.52
N ASN A 293 8.52 -9.12 7.18
CA ASN A 293 9.39 -7.96 7.01
C ASN A 293 10.86 -8.27 7.32
N ARG A 294 11.13 -9.06 8.38
CA ARG A 294 12.48 -9.53 8.71
C ARG A 294 13.07 -10.46 7.64
N ILE A 295 12.26 -11.33 7.02
CA ILE A 295 12.71 -12.18 5.92
C ILE A 295 13.07 -11.31 4.71
N ALA A 296 12.21 -10.34 4.36
CA ALA A 296 12.48 -9.39 3.29
C ALA A 296 13.79 -8.61 3.51
N LYS A 297 13.99 -8.11 4.72
CA LYS A 297 15.22 -7.45 5.15
C LYS A 297 16.45 -8.37 5.05
N ALA A 298 16.31 -9.63 5.47
CA ALA A 298 17.41 -10.60 5.43
C ALA A 298 17.80 -10.97 3.99
N LEU A 299 16.84 -11.17 3.09
CA LEU A 299 17.09 -11.42 1.68
C LEU A 299 17.83 -10.24 1.05
N THR A 300 17.35 -9.03 1.27
CA THR A 300 17.97 -7.80 0.76
C THR A 300 19.38 -7.61 1.31
N ALA A 301 19.60 -7.84 2.61
CA ALA A 301 20.92 -7.78 3.24
C ALA A 301 21.88 -8.85 2.70
N GLY A 302 21.33 -10.00 2.26
CA GLY A 302 22.06 -11.06 1.58
C GLY A 302 22.30 -10.82 0.08
N HIS A 303 21.96 -9.64 -0.44
CA HIS A 303 22.02 -9.30 -1.87
C HIS A 303 21.13 -10.19 -2.76
N VAL A 304 20.04 -10.71 -2.22
CA VAL A 304 19.03 -11.46 -2.97
C VAL A 304 17.84 -10.55 -3.19
N ASP A 305 17.68 -10.03 -4.40
CA ASP A 305 16.46 -9.31 -4.77
C ASP A 305 15.34 -10.30 -5.10
N PHE A 306 14.10 -9.90 -4.82
CA PHE A 306 12.92 -10.76 -4.92
C PHE A 306 11.68 -9.93 -5.23
N ASP A 307 10.63 -10.60 -5.69
CA ASP A 307 9.27 -10.07 -5.72
C ASP A 307 8.36 -10.81 -4.74
N PHE A 308 7.35 -10.12 -4.25
CA PHE A 308 6.23 -10.78 -3.60
C PHE A 308 5.25 -11.34 -4.61
N GLY A 309 4.70 -12.53 -4.33
CA GLY A 309 3.59 -13.13 -5.05
C GLY A 309 2.32 -13.06 -4.19
N ASP A 310 1.42 -12.17 -4.50
CA ASP A 310 0.12 -12.08 -3.84
C ASP A 310 -0.80 -13.20 -4.32
N GLU A 311 -1.45 -13.91 -3.39
CA GLU A 311 -2.24 -15.09 -3.71
C GLU A 311 -3.46 -14.80 -4.60
N ILE A 312 -4.10 -13.61 -4.48
CA ILE A 312 -5.19 -13.22 -5.38
C ILE A 312 -4.64 -13.01 -6.80
N LEU A 313 -3.51 -12.32 -6.91
CA LEU A 313 -2.88 -12.07 -8.21
C LEU A 313 -2.36 -13.37 -8.84
N LEU A 314 -1.79 -14.27 -8.05
CA LEU A 314 -1.31 -15.57 -8.53
C LEU A 314 -2.47 -16.49 -8.96
N GLU A 315 -3.62 -16.45 -8.30
CA GLU A 315 -4.82 -17.18 -8.74
C GLU A 315 -5.35 -16.67 -10.08
N GLN A 316 -5.20 -15.38 -10.37
CA GLN A 316 -5.71 -14.77 -11.59
C GLN A 316 -4.74 -14.90 -12.78
N ASP A 317 -3.46 -14.65 -12.53
CA ASP A 317 -2.44 -14.46 -13.58
C ASP A 317 -1.27 -15.43 -13.46
N GLY A 318 -1.22 -16.25 -12.39
CA GLY A 318 -0.13 -17.21 -12.16
C GLY A 318 -0.24 -18.44 -13.04
N LYS A 319 0.88 -18.89 -13.60
CA LYS A 319 0.96 -20.11 -14.41
C LYS A 319 2.36 -20.71 -14.38
N VAL A 320 2.49 -21.94 -14.86
CA VAL A 320 3.79 -22.59 -15.09
C VAL A 320 4.02 -22.69 -16.59
N GLU A 321 5.12 -22.12 -17.07
CA GLU A 321 5.56 -22.19 -18.46
C GLU A 321 7.04 -22.53 -18.52
N ASP A 322 7.42 -23.49 -19.37
CA ASP A 322 8.81 -23.93 -19.59
C ASP A 322 9.59 -24.25 -18.29
N GLY A 323 8.90 -24.77 -17.27
CA GLY A 323 9.48 -25.11 -15.98
C GLY A 323 9.71 -23.93 -15.03
N MET A 324 9.28 -22.74 -15.41
CA MET A 324 9.32 -21.52 -14.59
C MET A 324 7.93 -21.17 -14.09
N PHE A 325 7.85 -20.59 -12.91
CA PHE A 325 6.61 -19.99 -12.42
C PHE A 325 6.49 -18.55 -12.97
N VAL A 326 5.38 -18.27 -13.62
CA VAL A 326 5.10 -16.94 -14.20
C VAL A 326 4.04 -16.24 -13.36
N ALA A 327 4.34 -15.02 -12.93
CA ALA A 327 3.41 -14.12 -12.26
C ALA A 327 3.33 -12.80 -13.05
N GLY A 328 2.16 -12.48 -13.58
CA GLY A 328 2.00 -11.35 -14.49
C GLY A 328 2.90 -11.49 -15.74
N LYS A 329 3.90 -10.64 -15.87
CA LYS A 329 4.89 -10.66 -16.95
C LYS A 329 6.27 -11.21 -16.55
N CYS A 330 6.45 -11.58 -15.29
CA CYS A 330 7.73 -12.01 -14.73
C CYS A 330 7.81 -13.53 -14.58
N SER A 331 9.01 -14.09 -14.75
CA SER A 331 9.31 -15.53 -14.61
C SER A 331 10.31 -15.75 -13.48
N TYR A 332 10.05 -16.75 -12.63
CA TYR A 332 10.81 -17.07 -11.43
C TYR A 332 11.27 -18.53 -11.40
#